data_260da2ee883f298946d6ff5f32987452
#
_entry.id   260da2ee883f298946d6ff5f32987452
#
_cell.length_a   1.000
_cell.length_b   1.000
_cell.length_c   1.000
_cell.angle_alpha   90.00
_cell.angle_beta   90.00
_cell.angle_gamma   90.00
#
_symmetry.space_group_name_H-M   'P 1'
#
loop_
_entity.id
_entity.type
_entity.pdbx_description
1 polymer ?
#
loop_
_entity_poly.entity_id
_entity_poly.type
_entity_poly.pdbx_seq_one_letter_code
_entity_poly.pdbx_strand_id
1 'polypeptide(L)'
;MINTNDILETIGMIQDESLDIRTITMGISLLDSADSDIDKSCQKIYDKICRKAEKLVSTGESIEKKYDIPIVNKRISVTPIAMLAGVSGGDPIKYARILDKAAKECGVNFIGGYSALVHKGFSAGDLELINSIPQALAETELVCSSVNVGSTKAGINMDAASLMGKQVLEAAKLTKDKQCIGAAKLVVFCNAVEDNPFMAGAFHGVGESDTVLSVGVSGPGVVRSALSKMDPCASLNEVSEQIKRTAFKITRVGQLVGSEAAELLNVPFGIVDLSLAPTPAVGDSVAHILEEIGLEQCGTHGTTAALAMLNDAVKKGGVMASSSVGGLSGAFIPVSEDAGMIKAAREGTLSIEKLEAMTAVCSVGLDMIVIPGDTPAETISAIIADEAAIGMVNSKTTAVRVIPAIGLSEGEELNFGGLLGYGPVMKLRDKSPAKMILRGGRIPAPLQSLKN
;
A
#
# COMPACT_ATOMS: atom_id res chain seq x y z
N MET A 1 -28.91 -21.99 -9.53
CA MET A 1 -29.03 -22.83 -8.32
C MET A 1 -27.75 -22.67 -7.54
N ILE A 2 -27.82 -22.23 -6.29
CA ILE A 2 -26.65 -22.19 -5.40
C ILE A 2 -26.33 -23.64 -5.05
N ASN A 3 -25.13 -24.08 -5.37
CA ASN A 3 -24.65 -25.42 -5.06
C ASN A 3 -24.23 -25.47 -3.59
N THR A 4 -24.66 -26.46 -2.83
CA THR A 4 -24.28 -26.66 -1.42
C THR A 4 -22.76 -26.69 -1.23
N ASN A 5 -22.02 -27.24 -2.19
CA ASN A 5 -20.56 -27.27 -2.16
C ASN A 5 -19.93 -25.88 -2.26
N ASP A 6 -20.51 -24.97 -3.06
CA ASP A 6 -20.02 -23.60 -3.18
C ASP A 6 -20.21 -22.80 -1.87
N ILE A 7 -21.30 -23.10 -1.14
CA ILE A 7 -21.55 -22.49 0.19
C ILE A 7 -20.53 -23.01 1.20
N LEU A 8 -20.33 -24.34 1.26
CA LEU A 8 -19.37 -24.95 2.19
C LEU A 8 -17.94 -24.49 1.89
N GLU A 9 -17.58 -24.35 0.62
CA GLU A 9 -16.28 -23.81 0.23
C GLU A 9 -16.10 -22.36 0.68
N THR A 10 -17.11 -21.50 0.52
CA THR A 10 -17.05 -20.11 0.99
C THR A 10 -16.91 -20.03 2.52
N ILE A 11 -17.61 -20.88 3.26
CA ILE A 11 -17.47 -20.97 4.72
C ILE A 11 -16.04 -21.39 5.09
N GLY A 12 -15.49 -22.41 4.43
CA GLY A 12 -14.11 -22.86 4.65
C GLY A 12 -13.08 -21.77 4.36
N MET A 13 -13.28 -20.97 3.31
CA MET A 13 -12.40 -19.84 2.99
C MET A 13 -12.33 -18.82 4.13
N ILE A 14 -13.44 -18.56 4.83
CA ILE A 14 -13.53 -17.61 5.93
C ILE A 14 -12.97 -18.22 7.23
N GLN A 15 -13.44 -19.41 7.61
CA GLN A 15 -13.15 -20.00 8.92
C GLN A 15 -11.76 -20.64 9.00
N ASP A 16 -11.34 -21.32 7.92
CA ASP A 16 -10.14 -22.16 7.93
C ASP A 16 -8.97 -21.58 7.11
N GLU A 17 -9.24 -20.71 6.13
CA GLU A 17 -8.28 -20.29 5.12
C GLU A 17 -7.94 -18.79 5.17
N SER A 18 -8.34 -18.10 6.25
CA SER A 18 -8.00 -16.68 6.52
C SER A 18 -8.45 -15.68 5.46
N LEU A 19 -9.63 -15.88 4.84
CA LEU A 19 -10.24 -14.85 4.01
C LEU A 19 -10.67 -13.67 4.88
N ASP A 20 -10.19 -12.49 4.59
CA ASP A 20 -10.60 -11.28 5.26
C ASP A 20 -10.98 -10.14 4.29
N ILE A 21 -11.82 -9.24 4.75
CA ILE A 21 -11.93 -7.91 4.18
C ILE A 21 -10.89 -7.07 4.90
N ARG A 22 -9.77 -6.85 4.23
CA ARG A 22 -8.65 -6.13 4.82
C ARG A 22 -9.02 -4.70 5.20
N THR A 23 -9.87 -4.07 4.39
CA THR A 23 -10.32 -2.71 4.66
C THR A 23 -11.61 -2.38 3.92
N ILE A 24 -12.47 -1.57 4.57
CA ILE A 24 -13.38 -0.65 3.89
C ILE A 24 -12.83 0.76 4.04
N THR A 25 -12.69 1.47 2.94
CA THR A 25 -12.07 2.80 2.91
C THR A 25 -13.01 3.81 2.28
N MET A 26 -13.34 4.86 3.03
CA MET A 26 -14.13 5.97 2.54
C MET A 26 -13.19 7.04 1.97
N GLY A 27 -13.27 7.28 0.66
CA GLY A 27 -12.64 8.40 -0.01
C GLY A 27 -13.50 9.66 0.16
N ILE A 28 -12.90 10.78 0.55
CA ILE A 28 -13.60 12.06 0.78
C ILE A 28 -12.83 13.19 0.09
N SER A 29 -13.46 13.86 -0.87
CA SER A 29 -12.92 15.08 -1.45
C SER A 29 -12.93 16.22 -0.44
N LEU A 30 -11.83 16.93 -0.30
CA LEU A 30 -11.69 18.10 0.58
C LEU A 30 -11.52 19.40 -0.21
N LEU A 31 -11.71 19.38 -1.53
CA LEU A 31 -11.48 20.57 -2.37
C LEU A 31 -12.37 21.76 -1.99
N ASP A 32 -13.61 21.50 -1.56
CA ASP A 32 -14.54 22.51 -1.07
C ASP A 32 -14.21 23.05 0.34
N SER A 33 -13.26 22.42 1.02
CA SER A 33 -12.77 22.83 2.33
C SER A 33 -11.59 23.79 2.26
N ALA A 34 -11.07 24.06 1.05
CA ALA A 34 -10.00 25.04 0.86
C ALA A 34 -10.44 26.44 1.32
N ASP A 35 -9.54 27.14 2.03
CA ASP A 35 -9.75 28.51 2.49
C ASP A 35 -8.38 29.19 2.59
N SER A 36 -8.33 30.50 2.39
CA SER A 36 -7.08 31.29 2.58
C SER A 36 -6.64 31.37 4.04
N ASP A 37 -7.57 31.10 4.97
CA ASP A 37 -7.30 30.96 6.39
C ASP A 37 -7.21 29.48 6.75
N ILE A 38 -6.03 29.03 7.16
CA ILE A 38 -5.77 27.62 7.48
C ILE A 38 -6.65 27.10 8.61
N ASP A 39 -6.98 27.92 9.61
CA ASP A 39 -7.79 27.49 10.74
C ASP A 39 -9.25 27.26 10.31
N LYS A 40 -9.77 28.09 9.39
CA LYS A 40 -11.07 27.86 8.76
C LYS A 40 -11.06 26.63 7.87
N SER A 41 -10.02 26.45 7.08
CA SER A 41 -9.86 25.25 6.26
C SER A 41 -9.84 23.97 7.14
N CYS A 42 -9.05 23.96 8.21
CA CYS A 42 -9.02 22.87 9.19
C CYS A 42 -10.39 22.57 9.80
N GLN A 43 -11.16 23.59 10.16
CA GLN A 43 -12.51 23.41 10.73
C GLN A 43 -13.47 22.77 9.69
N LYS A 44 -13.45 23.28 8.44
CA LYS A 44 -14.26 22.70 7.35
C LYS A 44 -13.91 21.23 7.09
N ILE A 45 -12.61 20.89 7.10
CA ILE A 45 -12.11 19.51 6.94
C ILE A 45 -12.66 18.62 8.04
N TYR A 46 -12.51 19.03 9.31
CA TYR A 46 -13.00 18.27 10.45
C TYR A 46 -14.52 18.01 10.35
N ASP A 47 -15.30 19.07 10.12
CA ASP A 47 -16.76 18.97 10.03
C ASP A 47 -17.20 18.07 8.87
N LYS A 48 -16.51 18.15 7.71
CA LYS A 48 -16.82 17.31 6.54
C LYS A 48 -16.52 15.85 6.81
N ILE A 49 -15.33 15.54 7.32
CA ILE A 49 -14.91 14.15 7.61
C ILE A 49 -15.84 13.54 8.65
N CYS A 50 -16.06 14.19 9.80
CA CYS A 50 -16.91 13.67 10.86
C CYS A 50 -18.35 13.43 10.38
N ARG A 51 -18.91 14.34 9.58
CA ARG A 51 -20.24 14.17 9.00
C ARG A 51 -20.34 13.02 8.00
N LYS A 52 -19.33 12.88 7.10
CA LYS A 52 -19.36 11.86 6.04
C LYS A 52 -19.06 10.46 6.55
N ALA A 53 -18.12 10.33 7.49
CA ALA A 53 -17.66 9.05 8.01
C ALA A 53 -18.33 8.65 9.35
N GLU A 54 -19.33 9.40 9.85
CA GLU A 54 -20.02 9.16 11.13
C GLU A 54 -20.41 7.68 11.34
N LYS A 55 -20.90 7.03 10.28
CA LYS A 55 -21.44 5.67 10.35
C LYS A 55 -20.50 4.61 9.78
N LEU A 56 -19.28 4.99 9.34
CA LEU A 56 -18.38 4.06 8.64
C LEU A 56 -18.03 2.83 9.50
N VAL A 57 -17.63 3.06 10.74
CA VAL A 57 -17.20 1.99 11.65
C VAL A 57 -18.38 1.09 12.01
N SER A 58 -19.50 1.66 12.45
CA SER A 58 -20.69 0.90 12.83
C SER A 58 -21.31 0.11 11.67
N THR A 59 -21.21 0.63 10.43
CA THR A 59 -21.62 -0.08 9.22
C THR A 59 -20.71 -1.29 8.98
N GLY A 60 -19.38 -1.11 9.09
CA GLY A 60 -18.44 -2.22 8.99
C GLY A 60 -18.71 -3.33 10.00
N GLU A 61 -18.91 -2.97 11.29
CA GLU A 61 -19.21 -3.91 12.37
C GLU A 61 -20.55 -4.65 12.15
N SER A 62 -21.55 -3.94 11.60
CA SER A 62 -22.85 -4.55 11.26
C SER A 62 -22.71 -5.61 10.15
N ILE A 63 -21.90 -5.34 9.14
CA ILE A 63 -21.65 -6.26 8.03
C ILE A 63 -20.80 -7.46 8.49
N GLU A 64 -19.76 -7.23 9.32
CA GLU A 64 -19.00 -8.31 9.97
C GLU A 64 -19.95 -9.28 10.69
N LYS A 65 -20.82 -8.74 11.53
CA LYS A 65 -21.77 -9.55 12.30
C LYS A 65 -22.80 -10.27 11.41
N LYS A 66 -23.18 -9.66 10.28
CA LYS A 66 -24.18 -10.24 9.37
C LYS A 66 -23.63 -11.42 8.59
N TYR A 67 -22.41 -11.34 8.11
CA TYR A 67 -21.78 -12.32 7.20
C TYR A 67 -20.75 -13.22 7.89
N ASP A 68 -20.39 -12.93 9.13
CA ASP A 68 -19.29 -13.58 9.85
C ASP A 68 -17.94 -13.48 9.11
N ILE A 69 -17.73 -12.36 8.41
CA ILE A 69 -16.51 -12.07 7.65
C ILE A 69 -15.79 -10.92 8.34
N PRO A 70 -14.54 -11.11 8.80
CA PRO A 70 -13.78 -10.03 9.44
C PRO A 70 -13.55 -8.84 8.50
N ILE A 71 -13.85 -7.63 8.96
CA ILE A 71 -13.44 -6.37 8.32
C ILE A 71 -12.36 -5.73 9.19
N VAL A 72 -11.10 -6.05 8.87
CA VAL A 72 -9.95 -5.79 9.75
C VAL A 72 -9.73 -4.30 9.98
N ASN A 73 -9.87 -3.47 8.94
CA ASN A 73 -9.70 -2.03 9.04
C ASN A 73 -10.89 -1.27 8.47
N LYS A 74 -11.19 -0.12 9.11
CA LYS A 74 -12.07 0.92 8.61
C LYS A 74 -11.19 2.16 8.44
N ARG A 75 -11.09 2.71 7.21
CA ARG A 75 -10.14 3.77 6.87
C ARG A 75 -10.81 4.94 6.16
N ILE A 76 -10.13 6.07 6.18
CA ILE A 76 -10.48 7.25 5.39
C ILE A 76 -9.29 7.61 4.50
N SER A 77 -9.54 8.00 3.26
CA SER A 77 -8.58 8.65 2.38
C SER A 77 -9.14 10.00 1.94
N VAL A 78 -8.29 11.03 1.92
CA VAL A 78 -8.73 12.37 1.54
C VAL A 78 -7.90 12.94 0.39
N THR A 79 -8.40 14.01 -0.22
CA THR A 79 -7.67 14.78 -1.22
C THR A 79 -6.25 15.09 -0.73
N PRO A 80 -5.21 15.01 -1.59
CA PRO A 80 -3.84 15.37 -1.21
C PRO A 80 -3.78 16.75 -0.57
N ILE A 81 -3.42 16.81 0.70
CA ILE A 81 -3.44 18.05 1.52
C ILE A 81 -2.54 19.15 0.96
N ALA A 82 -1.49 18.77 0.21
CA ALA A 82 -0.65 19.77 -0.44
C ALA A 82 -1.43 20.74 -1.35
N MET A 83 -2.55 20.28 -1.94
CA MET A 83 -3.42 21.14 -2.77
C MET A 83 -4.11 22.22 -1.94
N LEU A 84 -4.51 21.89 -0.70
CA LEU A 84 -5.14 22.85 0.20
C LEU A 84 -4.10 23.75 0.85
N ALA A 85 -2.95 23.20 1.23
CA ALA A 85 -1.82 23.95 1.80
C ALA A 85 -1.32 25.04 0.85
N GLY A 86 -1.35 24.77 -0.47
CA GLY A 86 -1.00 25.78 -1.48
C GLY A 86 -1.98 26.96 -1.56
N VAL A 87 -3.17 26.84 -1.01
CA VAL A 87 -4.19 27.92 -0.98
C VAL A 87 -4.13 28.70 0.32
N SER A 88 -3.99 28.02 1.46
CA SER A 88 -4.09 28.65 2.77
C SER A 88 -2.80 29.28 3.26
N GLY A 89 -1.63 28.74 2.85
CA GLY A 89 -0.37 29.05 3.53
C GLY A 89 -0.36 28.62 4.99
N GLY A 90 0.66 29.01 5.74
CA GLY A 90 0.80 28.70 7.16
C GLY A 90 1.39 27.32 7.44
N ASP A 91 1.32 26.86 8.70
CA ASP A 91 1.95 25.61 9.12
C ASP A 91 1.12 24.37 8.71
N PRO A 92 1.59 23.53 7.75
CA PRO A 92 0.86 22.35 7.29
C PRO A 92 0.59 21.31 8.39
N ILE A 93 1.35 21.31 9.49
CA ILE A 93 1.15 20.37 10.61
C ILE A 93 -0.25 20.52 11.23
N LYS A 94 -0.86 21.71 11.14
CA LYS A 94 -2.24 21.91 11.56
C LYS A 94 -3.20 20.96 10.83
N TYR A 95 -2.99 20.72 9.53
CA TYR A 95 -3.78 19.76 8.76
C TYR A 95 -3.58 18.33 9.27
N ALA A 96 -2.34 17.92 9.57
CA ALA A 96 -2.10 16.59 10.12
C ALA A 96 -2.81 16.38 11.45
N ARG A 97 -2.73 17.37 12.35
CA ARG A 97 -3.40 17.32 13.67
C ARG A 97 -4.91 17.24 13.53
N ILE A 98 -5.51 17.97 12.58
CA ILE A 98 -6.98 17.94 12.41
C ILE A 98 -7.44 16.64 11.75
N LEU A 99 -6.67 16.07 10.83
CA LEU A 99 -6.93 14.76 10.25
C LEU A 99 -6.87 13.66 11.33
N ASP A 100 -5.86 13.67 12.19
CA ASP A 100 -5.74 12.73 13.31
C ASP A 100 -6.91 12.83 14.30
N LYS A 101 -7.30 14.07 14.62
CA LYS A 101 -8.46 14.34 15.47
C LYS A 101 -9.77 13.81 14.85
N ALA A 102 -9.99 14.08 13.57
CA ALA A 102 -11.18 13.59 12.87
C ALA A 102 -11.20 12.06 12.75
N ALA A 103 -10.05 11.44 12.49
CA ALA A 103 -9.91 9.99 12.43
C ALA A 103 -10.22 9.33 13.78
N LYS A 104 -9.76 9.91 14.89
CA LYS A 104 -10.05 9.45 16.26
C LYS A 104 -11.54 9.61 16.59
N GLU A 105 -12.14 10.72 16.21
CA GLU A 105 -13.58 10.96 16.42
C GLU A 105 -14.45 9.96 15.66
N CYS A 106 -14.09 9.65 14.42
CA CYS A 106 -14.78 8.64 13.61
C CYS A 106 -14.46 7.20 14.01
N GLY A 107 -13.48 6.96 14.89
CA GLY A 107 -13.05 5.63 15.34
C GLY A 107 -12.36 4.79 14.27
N VAL A 108 -11.82 5.39 13.22
CA VAL A 108 -11.14 4.66 12.13
C VAL A 108 -9.71 4.29 12.50
N ASN A 109 -9.17 3.29 11.81
CA ASN A 109 -7.83 2.78 12.09
C ASN A 109 -6.72 3.64 11.49
N PHE A 110 -6.96 4.23 10.29
CA PHE A 110 -6.01 5.11 9.60
C PHE A 110 -6.74 6.17 8.78
N ILE A 111 -6.05 7.29 8.55
CA ILE A 111 -6.44 8.31 7.59
C ILE A 111 -5.24 8.67 6.70
N GLY A 112 -5.43 8.49 5.39
CA GLY A 112 -4.47 8.86 4.35
C GLY A 112 -4.81 10.18 3.69
N GLY A 113 -3.86 10.75 2.95
CA GLY A 113 -4.04 11.99 2.20
C GLY A 113 -3.20 13.16 2.70
N TYR A 114 -2.39 12.99 3.76
CA TYR A 114 -1.33 13.94 4.06
C TYR A 114 -0.20 13.80 3.03
N SER A 115 -0.51 14.18 1.79
CA SER A 115 0.19 13.74 0.58
C SER A 115 0.46 14.88 -0.40
N ALA A 116 1.47 14.69 -1.29
CA ALA A 116 1.81 15.59 -2.36
C ALA A 116 2.07 14.85 -3.68
N LEU A 117 1.69 15.45 -4.82
CA LEU A 117 1.83 14.88 -6.16
C LEU A 117 2.85 15.71 -6.96
N VAL A 118 4.14 15.40 -6.82
CA VAL A 118 5.25 16.22 -7.31
C VAL A 118 5.97 15.67 -8.53
N HIS A 119 5.38 14.69 -9.20
CA HIS A 119 5.94 14.11 -10.43
C HIS A 119 6.12 15.13 -11.58
N LYS A 120 5.38 16.24 -11.58
CA LYS A 120 5.53 17.33 -12.56
C LYS A 120 6.42 18.47 -12.10
N GLY A 121 6.71 18.55 -10.81
CA GLY A 121 7.45 19.63 -10.14
C GLY A 121 6.79 19.97 -8.82
N PHE A 122 7.32 20.95 -8.13
CA PHE A 122 6.82 21.42 -6.84
C PHE A 122 6.03 22.72 -6.97
N SER A 123 4.93 22.81 -6.27
CA SER A 123 4.36 24.10 -5.83
C SER A 123 4.95 24.50 -4.47
N ALA A 124 4.68 25.71 -4.02
CA ALA A 124 5.09 26.14 -2.67
C ALA A 124 4.45 25.26 -1.58
N GLY A 125 3.15 24.97 -1.71
CA GLY A 125 2.44 24.11 -0.77
C GLY A 125 2.96 22.66 -0.73
N ASP A 126 3.43 22.12 -1.87
CA ASP A 126 4.04 20.79 -1.90
C ASP A 126 5.32 20.75 -1.06
N LEU A 127 6.21 21.74 -1.22
CA LEU A 127 7.48 21.80 -0.48
C LEU A 127 7.25 21.98 1.02
N GLU A 128 6.34 22.86 1.42
CA GLU A 128 6.01 23.09 2.82
C GLU A 128 5.44 21.83 3.46
N LEU A 129 4.50 21.16 2.77
CA LEU A 129 3.92 19.90 3.27
C LEU A 129 4.97 18.81 3.36
N ILE A 130 5.76 18.56 2.32
CA ILE A 130 6.77 17.48 2.32
C ILE A 130 7.78 17.69 3.45
N ASN A 131 8.24 18.91 3.66
CA ASN A 131 9.17 19.21 4.75
C ASN A 131 8.56 19.01 6.15
N SER A 132 7.25 19.09 6.29
CA SER A 132 6.55 18.87 7.55
C SER A 132 6.21 17.39 7.83
N ILE A 133 6.31 16.49 6.83
CA ILE A 133 5.92 15.07 6.97
C ILE A 133 6.56 14.38 8.18
N PRO A 134 7.88 14.46 8.43
CA PRO A 134 8.49 13.77 9.57
C PRO A 134 7.88 14.18 10.91
N GLN A 135 7.71 15.48 11.14
CA GLN A 135 7.12 16.00 12.36
C GLN A 135 5.61 15.63 12.44
N ALA A 136 4.86 15.77 11.34
CA ALA A 136 3.46 15.40 11.29
C ALA A 136 3.24 13.93 11.69
N LEU A 137 4.06 13.01 11.15
CA LEU A 137 3.97 11.57 11.45
C LEU A 137 4.47 11.20 12.86
N ALA A 138 5.35 12.01 13.46
CA ALA A 138 5.80 11.84 14.84
C ALA A 138 4.75 12.30 15.86
N GLU A 139 4.00 13.38 15.54
CA GLU A 139 2.99 13.98 16.41
C GLU A 139 1.62 13.31 16.32
N THR A 140 1.33 12.59 15.23
CA THR A 140 0.03 11.97 14.97
C THR A 140 0.09 10.44 15.06
N GLU A 141 -1.04 9.84 15.42
CA GLU A 141 -1.15 8.38 15.57
C GLU A 141 -1.66 7.71 14.29
N LEU A 142 -2.75 8.23 13.73
CA LEU A 142 -3.53 7.58 12.67
C LEU A 142 -3.26 8.14 11.27
N VAL A 143 -2.54 9.27 11.16
CA VAL A 143 -2.25 9.90 9.87
C VAL A 143 -1.15 9.13 9.14
N CYS A 144 -1.42 8.84 7.85
CA CYS A 144 -0.46 8.27 6.92
C CYS A 144 -0.19 9.26 5.77
N SER A 145 1.01 9.19 5.22
CA SER A 145 1.48 10.12 4.20
C SER A 145 2.00 9.39 2.97
N SER A 146 1.91 10.07 1.83
CA SER A 146 2.56 9.61 0.60
C SER A 146 2.99 10.77 -0.29
N VAL A 147 4.02 10.52 -1.10
CA VAL A 147 4.49 11.48 -2.10
C VAL A 147 4.70 10.77 -3.43
N ASN A 148 4.04 11.24 -4.50
CA ASN A 148 4.21 10.69 -5.85
C ASN A 148 5.30 11.46 -6.60
N VAL A 149 6.48 10.85 -6.77
CA VAL A 149 7.68 11.50 -7.34
C VAL A 149 7.85 11.28 -8.84
N GLY A 150 7.11 10.35 -9.43
CA GLY A 150 7.30 9.97 -10.83
C GLY A 150 6.03 9.50 -11.50
N SER A 151 6.06 9.49 -12.82
CA SER A 151 5.05 8.82 -13.64
C SER A 151 5.62 8.44 -15.01
N THR A 152 5.00 7.45 -15.65
CA THR A 152 5.34 7.03 -17.01
C THR A 152 5.29 8.18 -18.02
N LYS A 153 4.41 9.16 -17.81
CA LYS A 153 4.25 10.30 -18.73
C LYS A 153 5.15 11.49 -18.40
N ALA A 154 5.47 11.70 -17.13
CA ALA A 154 6.25 12.87 -16.70
C ALA A 154 7.73 12.56 -16.43
N GLY A 155 8.10 11.27 -16.36
CA GLY A 155 9.43 10.88 -15.89
C GLY A 155 9.53 10.92 -14.36
N ILE A 156 10.74 10.91 -13.83
CA ILE A 156 11.02 10.91 -12.39
C ILE A 156 11.56 12.28 -11.98
N ASN A 157 10.96 12.89 -10.99
CA ASN A 157 11.46 14.11 -10.36
C ASN A 157 12.56 13.71 -9.35
N MET A 158 13.83 13.86 -9.76
CA MET A 158 14.98 13.44 -8.95
C MET A 158 15.21 14.35 -7.76
N ASP A 159 14.79 15.63 -7.85
CA ASP A 159 14.82 16.55 -6.70
C ASP A 159 13.83 16.08 -5.61
N ALA A 160 12.66 15.60 -6.03
CA ALA A 160 11.70 15.00 -5.12
C ALA A 160 12.22 13.69 -4.53
N ALA A 161 12.81 12.79 -5.33
CA ALA A 161 13.39 11.55 -4.83
C ALA A 161 14.52 11.83 -3.81
N SER A 162 15.36 12.82 -4.09
CA SER A 162 16.41 13.28 -3.17
C SER A 162 15.84 13.84 -1.86
N LEU A 163 14.78 14.64 -1.95
CA LEU A 163 14.11 15.19 -0.77
C LEU A 163 13.48 14.06 0.06
N MET A 164 12.78 13.12 -0.59
CA MET A 164 12.09 12.03 0.11
C MET A 164 13.04 11.09 0.86
N GLY A 165 14.24 10.81 0.34
CA GLY A 165 15.22 10.03 1.10
C GLY A 165 15.59 10.68 2.43
N LYS A 166 15.67 12.02 2.48
CA LYS A 166 15.89 12.78 3.72
C LYS A 166 14.66 12.71 4.64
N GLN A 167 13.46 12.85 4.08
CA GLN A 167 12.22 12.83 4.88
C GLN A 167 11.96 11.44 5.49
N VAL A 168 12.23 10.35 4.76
CA VAL A 168 12.13 8.97 5.29
C VAL A 168 13.09 8.78 6.47
N LEU A 169 14.35 9.18 6.31
CA LEU A 169 15.36 9.07 7.38
C LEU A 169 14.98 9.91 8.60
N GLU A 170 14.49 11.13 8.40
CA GLU A 170 14.10 12.01 9.49
C GLU A 170 12.84 11.50 10.21
N ALA A 171 11.85 10.99 9.48
CA ALA A 171 10.66 10.35 10.06
C ALA A 171 11.03 9.15 10.94
N ALA A 172 12.00 8.33 10.50
CA ALA A 172 12.52 7.23 11.31
C ALA A 172 13.21 7.75 12.59
N LYS A 173 14.06 8.77 12.48
CA LYS A 173 14.78 9.37 13.62
C LYS A 173 13.83 9.95 14.67
N LEU A 174 12.83 10.74 14.23
CA LEU A 174 11.87 11.36 15.15
C LEU A 174 10.97 10.35 15.88
N THR A 175 10.86 9.14 15.34
CA THR A 175 10.02 8.09 15.90
C THR A 175 10.81 6.84 16.34
N LYS A 176 12.13 6.98 16.57
CA LYS A 176 12.98 5.85 16.93
C LYS A 176 12.50 5.13 18.21
N ASP A 177 12.02 5.87 19.18
CA ASP A 177 11.51 5.32 20.44
C ASP A 177 10.13 4.62 20.28
N LYS A 178 9.52 4.74 19.10
CA LYS A 178 8.29 4.07 18.66
C LYS A 178 8.57 3.12 17.49
N GLN A 179 9.69 2.42 17.49
CA GLN A 179 10.09 1.46 16.45
C GLN A 179 10.15 2.08 15.03
N CYS A 180 10.58 3.33 14.90
CA CYS A 180 10.70 4.06 13.63
C CYS A 180 9.38 4.10 12.83
N ILE A 181 8.22 4.03 13.49
CA ILE A 181 6.89 3.90 12.88
C ILE A 181 6.55 5.05 11.92
N GLY A 182 7.16 6.22 12.06
CA GLY A 182 6.97 7.34 11.14
C GLY A 182 7.37 6.97 9.71
N ALA A 183 8.46 6.24 9.52
CA ALA A 183 8.86 5.75 8.21
C ALA A 183 7.90 4.67 7.67
N ALA A 184 7.32 3.82 8.52
CA ALA A 184 6.34 2.83 8.12
C ALA A 184 4.98 3.44 7.68
N LYS A 185 4.68 4.68 8.13
CA LYS A 185 3.49 5.44 7.72
C LYS A 185 3.72 6.34 6.49
N LEU A 186 4.90 6.31 5.88
CA LEU A 186 5.29 7.13 4.74
C LEU A 186 5.58 6.25 3.52
N VAL A 187 4.92 6.54 2.41
CA VAL A 187 5.09 5.82 1.14
C VAL A 187 5.52 6.78 0.04
N VAL A 188 6.50 6.39 -0.76
CA VAL A 188 6.91 7.15 -1.94
C VAL A 188 6.48 6.39 -3.20
N PHE A 189 5.66 7.03 -4.03
CA PHE A 189 5.06 6.43 -5.21
C PHE A 189 5.69 6.89 -6.53
N CYS A 190 5.62 6.01 -7.52
CA CYS A 190 5.60 6.35 -8.94
C CYS A 190 4.32 5.78 -9.57
N ASN A 191 3.65 6.55 -10.43
CA ASN A 191 2.33 6.20 -10.98
C ASN A 191 1.30 5.86 -9.90
N ALA A 192 1.20 6.68 -8.85
CA ALA A 192 0.22 6.47 -7.79
C ALA A 192 -1.19 6.41 -8.36
N VAL A 193 -1.98 5.41 -7.91
CA VAL A 193 -3.41 5.31 -8.25
C VAL A 193 -4.25 6.17 -7.30
N GLU A 194 -5.33 6.70 -7.82
CA GLU A 194 -6.19 7.65 -7.11
C GLU A 194 -7.30 6.98 -6.28
N ASP A 195 -7.57 5.70 -6.57
CA ASP A 195 -8.64 4.89 -6.00
C ASP A 195 -8.15 3.81 -5.02
N ASN A 196 -6.96 3.95 -4.46
CA ASN A 196 -6.32 2.95 -3.62
C ASN A 196 -6.93 2.87 -2.21
N PRO A 197 -7.67 1.80 -1.83
CA PRO A 197 -8.21 1.65 -0.48
C PRO A 197 -7.23 0.96 0.49
N PHE A 198 -6.15 0.39 0.00
CA PHE A 198 -5.40 -0.66 0.68
C PHE A 198 -4.14 -0.16 1.37
N MET A 199 -3.39 0.70 0.69
CA MET A 199 -2.07 1.12 1.14
C MET A 199 -2.16 2.19 2.24
N ALA A 200 -1.29 2.11 3.24
CA ALA A 200 -1.05 3.23 4.13
C ALA A 200 -0.56 4.43 3.30
N GLY A 201 -1.08 5.63 3.57
CA GLY A 201 -0.77 6.80 2.75
C GLY A 201 -1.55 6.90 1.42
N ALA A 202 -2.54 6.03 1.19
CA ALA A 202 -3.52 6.24 0.12
C ALA A 202 -4.14 7.64 0.19
N PHE A 203 -4.52 8.18 -0.95
CA PHE A 203 -5.21 9.46 -1.04
C PHE A 203 -6.43 9.35 -1.96
N HIS A 204 -7.35 10.28 -1.82
CA HIS A 204 -8.52 10.39 -2.68
C HIS A 204 -8.22 11.32 -3.85
N GLY A 205 -8.29 10.79 -5.07
CA GLY A 205 -7.95 11.53 -6.28
C GLY A 205 -8.95 12.61 -6.64
N VAL A 206 -8.49 13.60 -7.40
CA VAL A 206 -9.34 14.70 -7.87
C VAL A 206 -10.34 14.28 -8.95
N GLY A 207 -10.11 13.15 -9.59
CA GLY A 207 -11.02 12.57 -10.60
C GLY A 207 -12.15 11.74 -10.00
N GLU A 208 -12.09 11.45 -8.71
CA GLU A 208 -13.07 10.63 -8.00
C GLU A 208 -14.31 11.41 -7.55
N SER A 209 -15.37 10.69 -7.17
CA SER A 209 -16.60 11.29 -6.62
C SER A 209 -16.33 12.06 -5.32
N ASP A 210 -17.20 13.00 -4.93
CA ASP A 210 -17.07 13.76 -3.67
C ASP A 210 -16.90 12.87 -2.44
N THR A 211 -17.59 11.73 -2.44
CA THR A 211 -17.43 10.68 -1.43
C THR A 211 -17.64 9.33 -2.11
N VAL A 212 -16.78 8.36 -1.84
CA VAL A 212 -16.86 7.01 -2.43
C VAL A 212 -16.43 5.98 -1.40
N LEU A 213 -17.00 4.79 -1.44
CA LEU A 213 -16.55 3.64 -0.63
C LEU A 213 -15.87 2.62 -1.51
N SER A 214 -14.63 2.29 -1.19
CA SER A 214 -13.86 1.21 -1.82
C SER A 214 -13.53 0.12 -0.80
N VAL A 215 -13.34 -1.11 -1.26
CA VAL A 215 -13.03 -2.26 -0.42
C VAL A 215 -11.74 -2.92 -0.84
N GLY A 216 -10.91 -3.26 0.13
CA GLY A 216 -9.73 -4.10 -0.07
C GLY A 216 -9.99 -5.48 0.51
N VAL A 217 -9.87 -6.51 -0.33
CA VAL A 217 -10.03 -7.92 0.07
C VAL A 217 -8.72 -8.66 -0.10
N SER A 218 -8.40 -9.54 0.85
CA SER A 218 -7.19 -10.32 0.86
C SER A 218 -7.46 -11.79 1.13
N GLY A 219 -6.52 -12.65 0.79
CA GLY A 219 -6.65 -14.09 1.02
C GLY A 219 -5.46 -14.90 0.48
N PRO A 220 -4.19 -14.56 0.87
CA PRO A 220 -3.06 -15.42 0.53
C PRO A 220 -3.24 -16.84 1.05
N GLY A 221 -3.79 -16.99 2.26
CA GLY A 221 -4.09 -18.30 2.85
C GLY A 221 -5.05 -19.12 2.01
N VAL A 222 -6.10 -18.49 1.45
CA VAL A 222 -7.07 -19.14 0.56
C VAL A 222 -6.41 -19.68 -0.72
N VAL A 223 -5.57 -18.83 -1.34
CA VAL A 223 -4.83 -19.23 -2.56
C VAL A 223 -3.86 -20.36 -2.25
N ARG A 224 -3.11 -20.26 -1.16
CA ARG A 224 -2.19 -21.30 -0.72
C ARG A 224 -2.92 -22.62 -0.46
N SER A 225 -4.01 -22.59 0.29
CA SER A 225 -4.83 -23.79 0.58
C SER A 225 -5.37 -24.42 -0.70
N ALA A 226 -5.81 -23.62 -1.66
CA ALA A 226 -6.27 -24.13 -2.94
C ALA A 226 -5.17 -24.85 -3.74
N LEU A 227 -3.93 -24.33 -3.69
CA LEU A 227 -2.78 -24.94 -4.38
C LEU A 227 -2.30 -26.21 -3.68
N SER A 228 -2.25 -26.24 -2.35
CA SER A 228 -1.79 -27.40 -1.58
C SER A 228 -2.67 -28.65 -1.76
N LYS A 229 -3.91 -28.47 -2.24
CA LYS A 229 -4.85 -29.55 -2.56
C LYS A 229 -4.72 -30.08 -3.99
N MET A 230 -3.88 -29.45 -4.83
CA MET A 230 -3.67 -29.88 -6.21
C MET A 230 -2.74 -31.09 -6.30
N ASP A 231 -2.79 -31.77 -7.46
CA ASP A 231 -1.78 -32.78 -7.79
C ASP A 231 -0.39 -32.12 -7.84
N PRO A 232 0.61 -32.62 -7.10
CA PRO A 232 1.98 -32.10 -7.16
C PRO A 232 2.59 -32.11 -8.57
N CYS A 233 2.06 -32.93 -9.49
CA CYS A 233 2.47 -33.00 -10.90
C CYS A 233 1.65 -32.08 -11.82
N ALA A 234 0.74 -31.26 -11.28
CA ALA A 234 -0.06 -30.35 -12.07
C ALA A 234 0.83 -29.35 -12.84
N SER A 235 0.48 -29.09 -14.09
CA SER A 235 1.18 -28.14 -14.92
C SER A 235 1.00 -26.69 -14.41
N LEU A 236 1.93 -25.78 -14.74
CA LEU A 236 1.80 -24.36 -14.40
C LEU A 236 0.53 -23.72 -15.00
N ASN A 237 0.00 -24.25 -16.12
CA ASN A 237 -1.28 -23.81 -16.65
C ASN A 237 -2.44 -24.16 -15.71
N GLU A 238 -2.46 -25.36 -15.16
CA GLU A 238 -3.47 -25.80 -14.20
C GLU A 238 -3.37 -25.03 -12.89
N VAL A 239 -2.14 -24.78 -12.40
CA VAL A 239 -1.87 -23.94 -11.24
C VAL A 239 -2.41 -22.52 -11.47
N SER A 240 -2.12 -21.89 -12.61
CA SER A 240 -2.61 -20.56 -12.97
C SER A 240 -4.15 -20.50 -13.03
N GLU A 241 -4.79 -21.52 -13.60
CA GLU A 241 -6.25 -21.61 -13.65
C GLU A 241 -6.87 -21.78 -12.25
N GLN A 242 -6.23 -22.52 -11.36
CA GLN A 242 -6.68 -22.65 -9.97
C GLN A 242 -6.58 -21.32 -9.22
N ILE A 243 -5.45 -20.60 -9.35
CA ILE A 243 -5.28 -19.27 -8.76
C ILE A 243 -6.38 -18.33 -9.26
N LYS A 244 -6.62 -18.31 -10.58
CA LYS A 244 -7.63 -17.44 -11.20
C LYS A 244 -9.05 -17.72 -10.65
N ARG A 245 -9.42 -19.00 -10.51
CA ARG A 245 -10.72 -19.42 -9.94
C ARG A 245 -10.86 -18.98 -8.49
N THR A 246 -9.81 -19.15 -7.70
CA THR A 246 -9.79 -18.74 -6.29
C THR A 246 -9.90 -17.22 -6.16
N ALA A 247 -9.12 -16.46 -6.94
CA ALA A 247 -9.18 -15.01 -6.99
C ALA A 247 -10.57 -14.48 -7.39
N PHE A 248 -11.24 -15.14 -8.34
CA PHE A 248 -12.63 -14.83 -8.70
C PHE A 248 -13.56 -14.92 -7.48
N LYS A 249 -13.47 -16.00 -6.69
CA LYS A 249 -14.33 -16.19 -5.50
C LYS A 249 -14.06 -15.13 -4.43
N ILE A 250 -12.78 -14.88 -4.12
CA ILE A 250 -12.37 -13.86 -3.16
C ILE A 250 -12.93 -12.49 -3.56
N THR A 251 -12.79 -12.11 -4.84
CA THR A 251 -13.30 -10.82 -5.36
C THR A 251 -14.82 -10.71 -5.21
N ARG A 252 -15.57 -11.81 -5.43
CA ARG A 252 -17.03 -11.81 -5.26
C ARG A 252 -17.44 -11.50 -3.83
N VAL A 253 -16.69 -11.99 -2.84
CA VAL A 253 -16.92 -11.65 -1.43
C VAL A 253 -16.66 -10.17 -1.17
N GLY A 254 -15.54 -9.63 -1.68
CA GLY A 254 -15.26 -8.19 -1.59
C GLY A 254 -16.33 -7.32 -2.23
N GLN A 255 -16.81 -7.71 -3.43
CA GLN A 255 -17.91 -7.01 -4.12
C GLN A 255 -19.20 -6.99 -3.28
N LEU A 256 -19.55 -8.12 -2.67
CA LEU A 256 -20.75 -8.21 -1.82
C LEU A 256 -20.66 -7.23 -0.64
N VAL A 257 -19.58 -7.32 0.12
CA VAL A 257 -19.36 -6.48 1.30
C VAL A 257 -19.29 -4.99 0.93
N GLY A 258 -18.53 -4.65 -0.13
CA GLY A 258 -18.35 -3.27 -0.55
C GLY A 258 -19.64 -2.63 -1.07
N SER A 259 -20.43 -3.37 -1.86
CA SER A 259 -21.71 -2.86 -2.37
C SER A 259 -22.70 -2.63 -1.25
N GLU A 260 -22.83 -3.56 -0.29
CA GLU A 260 -23.73 -3.38 0.85
C GLU A 260 -23.29 -2.23 1.76
N ALA A 261 -21.98 -2.10 2.02
CA ALA A 261 -21.47 -1.01 2.82
C ALA A 261 -21.75 0.36 2.17
N ALA A 262 -21.57 0.47 0.86
CA ALA A 262 -21.85 1.68 0.10
C ALA A 262 -23.35 2.05 0.13
N GLU A 263 -24.24 1.05 -0.01
CA GLU A 263 -25.68 1.24 0.08
C GLU A 263 -26.10 1.73 1.47
N LEU A 264 -25.63 1.07 2.55
CA LEU A 264 -25.94 1.45 3.92
C LEU A 264 -25.43 2.85 4.28
N LEU A 265 -24.29 3.26 3.72
CA LEU A 265 -23.71 4.58 3.91
C LEU A 265 -24.28 5.63 2.95
N ASN A 266 -25.11 5.23 1.99
CA ASN A 266 -25.65 6.08 0.92
C ASN A 266 -24.56 6.88 0.18
N VAL A 267 -23.52 6.18 -0.23
CA VAL A 267 -22.41 6.71 -1.05
C VAL A 267 -22.18 5.81 -2.27
N PRO A 268 -21.63 6.33 -3.37
CA PRO A 268 -21.24 5.49 -4.51
C PRO A 268 -20.28 4.38 -4.07
N PHE A 269 -20.45 3.19 -4.63
CA PHE A 269 -19.44 2.13 -4.56
C PHE A 269 -18.34 2.43 -5.56
N GLY A 270 -17.10 2.45 -5.12
CA GLY A 270 -15.92 2.66 -5.93
C GLY A 270 -15.39 1.34 -6.49
N ILE A 271 -14.35 0.81 -5.90
CA ILE A 271 -13.67 -0.39 -6.41
C ILE A 271 -13.53 -1.51 -5.37
N VAL A 272 -13.32 -2.72 -5.89
CA VAL A 272 -12.73 -3.85 -5.18
C VAL A 272 -11.25 -3.91 -5.51
N ASP A 273 -10.40 -3.73 -4.53
CA ASP A 273 -8.98 -4.03 -4.63
C ASP A 273 -8.74 -5.46 -4.12
N LEU A 274 -8.46 -6.38 -5.03
CA LEU A 274 -8.04 -7.73 -4.70
C LEU A 274 -6.51 -7.75 -4.62
N SER A 275 -6.00 -7.48 -3.45
CA SER A 275 -4.56 -7.57 -3.19
C SER A 275 -4.27 -8.73 -2.24
N LEU A 276 -3.48 -9.70 -2.71
CA LEU A 276 -2.93 -10.73 -1.84
C LEU A 276 -1.90 -10.08 -0.90
N ALA A 277 -2.40 -9.44 0.14
CA ALA A 277 -1.61 -8.77 1.15
C ALA A 277 -1.48 -9.71 2.37
N PRO A 278 -0.28 -10.22 2.64
CA PRO A 278 -0.06 -11.17 3.72
C PRO A 278 -0.22 -10.53 5.09
N THR A 279 -0.25 -11.37 6.11
CA THR A 279 -0.07 -11.00 7.51
C THR A 279 1.07 -11.83 8.10
N PRO A 280 1.63 -11.43 9.26
CA PRO A 280 2.65 -12.25 9.96
C PRO A 280 2.11 -13.60 10.47
N ALA A 281 0.80 -13.84 10.34
CA ALA A 281 0.18 -15.07 10.78
C ALA A 281 0.64 -16.27 9.94
N VAL A 282 0.79 -17.41 10.59
CA VAL A 282 1.15 -18.67 9.92
C VAL A 282 0.04 -19.05 8.94
N GLY A 283 0.41 -19.26 7.68
CA GLY A 283 -0.52 -19.67 6.63
C GLY A 283 -0.95 -18.54 5.68
N ASP A 284 -0.83 -17.29 6.09
CA ASP A 284 -1.22 -16.11 5.29
C ASP A 284 0.02 -15.41 4.70
N SER A 285 0.68 -16.07 3.73
CA SER A 285 1.96 -15.64 3.16
C SER A 285 1.98 -15.79 1.65
N VAL A 286 2.38 -14.74 0.95
CA VAL A 286 2.61 -14.75 -0.51
C VAL A 286 3.87 -15.55 -0.84
N ALA A 287 4.91 -15.49 0.00
CA ALA A 287 6.09 -16.32 -0.19
C ALA A 287 5.74 -17.82 -0.16
N HIS A 288 4.89 -18.23 0.76
CA HIS A 288 4.45 -19.63 0.81
C HIS A 288 3.59 -20.03 -0.40
N ILE A 289 2.83 -19.12 -1.02
CA ILE A 289 2.17 -19.39 -2.30
C ILE A 289 3.21 -19.70 -3.38
N LEU A 290 4.28 -18.92 -3.44
CA LEU A 290 5.37 -19.13 -4.41
C LEU A 290 6.09 -20.46 -4.17
N GLU A 291 6.21 -20.88 -2.92
CA GLU A 291 6.76 -22.18 -2.54
C GLU A 291 5.81 -23.34 -2.92
N GLU A 292 4.49 -23.21 -2.76
CA GLU A 292 3.51 -24.17 -3.27
C GLU A 292 3.51 -24.28 -4.80
N ILE A 293 3.88 -23.22 -5.52
CA ILE A 293 4.07 -23.27 -6.99
C ILE A 293 5.27 -24.15 -7.38
N GLY A 294 6.19 -24.44 -6.44
CA GLY A 294 7.32 -25.35 -6.63
C GLY A 294 8.69 -24.75 -6.36
N LEU A 295 8.78 -23.58 -5.70
CA LEU A 295 10.05 -23.05 -5.23
C LEU A 295 10.41 -23.66 -3.88
N GLU A 296 11.68 -24.04 -3.68
CA GLU A 296 12.15 -24.48 -2.36
C GLU A 296 12.04 -23.36 -1.31
N GLN A 297 12.34 -22.12 -1.73
CA GLN A 297 12.21 -20.93 -0.91
C GLN A 297 12.01 -19.70 -1.79
N CYS A 298 11.19 -18.77 -1.32
CA CYS A 298 11.06 -17.44 -1.94
C CYS A 298 12.42 -16.72 -1.98
N GLY A 299 12.72 -16.06 -3.10
CA GLY A 299 14.02 -15.40 -3.34
C GLY A 299 14.94 -16.19 -4.27
N THR A 300 14.80 -17.51 -4.36
CA THR A 300 15.59 -18.34 -5.30
C THR A 300 15.28 -18.00 -6.77
N HIS A 301 16.12 -18.51 -7.69
CA HIS A 301 15.87 -18.36 -9.12
C HIS A 301 14.51 -19.00 -9.49
N GLY A 302 13.72 -18.30 -10.31
CA GLY A 302 12.34 -18.67 -10.63
C GLY A 302 11.28 -17.85 -9.88
N THR A 303 11.62 -17.24 -8.73
CA THR A 303 10.66 -16.44 -7.92
C THR A 303 9.99 -15.34 -8.73
N THR A 304 10.72 -14.57 -9.53
CA THR A 304 10.14 -13.50 -10.36
C THR A 304 9.17 -14.05 -11.40
N ALA A 305 9.46 -15.22 -12.00
CA ALA A 305 8.58 -15.86 -12.98
C ALA A 305 7.28 -16.39 -12.31
N ALA A 306 7.43 -17.06 -11.17
CA ALA A 306 6.27 -17.55 -10.39
C ALA A 306 5.38 -16.39 -9.91
N LEU A 307 6.00 -15.29 -9.44
CA LEU A 307 5.28 -14.08 -9.03
C LEU A 307 4.56 -13.41 -10.21
N ALA A 308 5.17 -13.37 -11.39
CA ALA A 308 4.52 -12.84 -12.60
C ALA A 308 3.24 -13.64 -12.94
N MET A 309 3.32 -14.97 -12.89
CA MET A 309 2.17 -15.85 -13.10
C MET A 309 1.10 -15.64 -12.03
N LEU A 310 1.49 -15.60 -10.76
CA LEU A 310 0.58 -15.36 -9.63
C LEU A 310 -0.16 -14.03 -9.81
N ASN A 311 0.57 -12.95 -10.05
CA ASN A 311 0.01 -11.61 -10.18
C ASN A 311 -0.96 -11.49 -11.36
N ASP A 312 -0.62 -12.07 -12.51
CA ASP A 312 -1.47 -12.10 -13.70
C ASP A 312 -2.75 -12.92 -13.47
N ALA A 313 -2.64 -14.12 -12.87
CA ALA A 313 -3.78 -14.98 -12.58
C ALA A 313 -4.76 -14.34 -11.58
N VAL A 314 -4.24 -13.66 -10.54
CA VAL A 314 -5.04 -12.89 -9.57
C VAL A 314 -5.81 -11.78 -10.26
N LYS A 315 -5.15 -10.96 -11.09
CA LYS A 315 -5.80 -9.88 -11.84
C LYS A 315 -6.89 -10.39 -12.78
N LYS A 316 -6.62 -11.48 -13.51
CA LYS A 316 -7.61 -12.12 -14.39
C LYS A 316 -8.83 -12.61 -13.64
N GLY A 317 -8.63 -13.25 -12.48
CA GLY A 317 -9.72 -13.68 -11.62
C GLY A 317 -10.57 -12.53 -11.11
N GLY A 318 -9.93 -11.44 -10.67
CA GLY A 318 -10.60 -10.22 -10.22
C GLY A 318 -11.47 -9.60 -11.31
N VAL A 319 -10.90 -9.31 -12.48
CA VAL A 319 -11.63 -8.69 -13.61
C VAL A 319 -12.82 -9.54 -14.08
N MET A 320 -12.73 -10.86 -14.00
CA MET A 320 -13.84 -11.76 -14.31
C MET A 320 -14.95 -11.72 -13.26
N ALA A 321 -14.64 -11.36 -12.02
CA ALA A 321 -15.59 -11.38 -10.90
C ALA A 321 -16.37 -10.07 -10.74
N SER A 322 -15.78 -8.94 -11.09
CA SER A 322 -16.35 -7.61 -10.88
C SER A 322 -15.92 -6.65 -11.98
N SER A 323 -16.83 -5.77 -12.41
CA SER A 323 -16.54 -4.63 -13.29
C SER A 323 -15.88 -3.46 -12.53
N SER A 324 -15.85 -3.53 -11.22
CA SER A 324 -15.32 -2.47 -10.33
C SER A 324 -13.98 -2.86 -9.70
N VAL A 325 -13.14 -3.60 -10.41
CA VAL A 325 -11.78 -3.92 -9.95
C VAL A 325 -10.86 -2.74 -10.21
N GLY A 326 -10.10 -2.34 -9.20
CA GLY A 326 -9.19 -1.20 -9.29
C GLY A 326 -8.08 -1.26 -8.24
N GLY A 327 -7.57 -0.10 -7.88
CA GLY A 327 -6.52 0.03 -6.87
C GLY A 327 -5.20 -0.61 -7.28
N LEU A 328 -4.61 -1.36 -6.37
CA LEU A 328 -3.33 -2.05 -6.54
C LEU A 328 -3.47 -3.55 -6.81
N SER A 329 -4.67 -4.03 -7.11
CA SER A 329 -5.01 -5.45 -7.28
C SER A 329 -3.86 -6.33 -7.80
N GLY A 330 -3.59 -7.44 -7.10
CA GLY A 330 -2.53 -8.40 -7.44
C GLY A 330 -1.81 -8.96 -6.23
N ALA A 331 -0.54 -9.31 -6.37
CA ALA A 331 0.27 -9.88 -5.29
C ALA A 331 1.17 -8.82 -4.65
N PHE A 332 1.03 -8.61 -3.33
CA PHE A 332 1.90 -7.78 -2.50
C PHE A 332 3.10 -8.60 -2.01
N ILE A 333 4.23 -7.93 -1.80
CA ILE A 333 5.46 -8.55 -1.30
C ILE A 333 6.07 -7.75 -0.13
N PRO A 334 5.30 -7.36 0.90
CA PRO A 334 5.84 -6.68 2.07
C PRO A 334 6.70 -7.66 2.88
N VAL A 335 7.92 -7.24 3.26
CA VAL A 335 8.83 -8.17 3.93
C VAL A 335 8.42 -8.40 5.37
N SER A 336 8.11 -7.36 6.15
CA SER A 336 7.81 -7.51 7.59
C SER A 336 6.41 -8.07 7.87
N GLU A 337 5.53 -8.05 6.89
CA GLU A 337 4.15 -8.52 7.03
C GLU A 337 3.96 -9.97 6.52
N ASP A 338 5.01 -10.65 6.04
CA ASP A 338 4.95 -11.98 5.43
C ASP A 338 5.96 -12.94 6.09
N ALA A 339 5.46 -13.96 6.76
CA ALA A 339 6.29 -14.92 7.49
C ALA A 339 7.33 -15.62 6.59
N GLY A 340 6.99 -15.93 5.33
CA GLY A 340 7.91 -16.55 4.38
C GLY A 340 8.95 -15.57 3.85
N MET A 341 8.57 -14.29 3.59
CA MET A 341 9.52 -13.25 3.20
C MET A 341 10.51 -12.94 4.34
N ILE A 342 10.04 -12.83 5.59
CA ILE A 342 10.88 -12.66 6.76
C ILE A 342 11.91 -13.78 6.86
N LYS A 343 11.48 -15.04 6.72
CA LYS A 343 12.36 -16.21 6.75
C LYS A 343 13.41 -16.13 5.63
N ALA A 344 12.98 -15.89 4.40
CA ALA A 344 13.86 -15.82 3.24
C ALA A 344 14.89 -14.68 3.34
N ALA A 345 14.49 -13.53 3.91
CA ALA A 345 15.39 -12.41 4.17
C ALA A 345 16.43 -12.73 5.26
N ARG A 346 16.04 -13.40 6.36
CA ARG A 346 16.96 -13.85 7.41
C ARG A 346 18.00 -14.85 6.90
N GLU A 347 17.58 -15.77 6.06
CA GLU A 347 18.43 -16.81 5.48
C GLU A 347 19.28 -16.30 4.29
N GLY A 348 19.06 -15.05 3.86
CA GLY A 348 19.81 -14.41 2.78
C GLY A 348 19.42 -14.87 1.37
N THR A 349 18.36 -15.67 1.22
CA THR A 349 17.83 -16.07 -0.08
C THR A 349 17.13 -14.90 -0.76
N LEU A 350 16.49 -14.03 0.02
CA LEU A 350 15.82 -12.82 -0.45
C LEU A 350 16.69 -11.59 -0.14
N SER A 351 17.21 -10.94 -1.17
CA SER A 351 17.95 -9.67 -1.08
C SER A 351 17.11 -8.50 -1.60
N ILE A 352 17.56 -7.27 -1.35
CA ILE A 352 16.89 -6.07 -1.87
C ILE A 352 16.90 -6.05 -3.39
N GLU A 353 18.02 -6.41 -4.05
CA GLU A 353 18.10 -6.48 -5.51
C GLU A 353 17.16 -7.56 -6.09
N LYS A 354 16.93 -8.65 -5.33
CA LYS A 354 15.95 -9.65 -5.72
C LYS A 354 14.52 -9.11 -5.58
N LEU A 355 14.24 -8.37 -4.51
CA LEU A 355 12.95 -7.68 -4.34
C LEU A 355 12.72 -6.66 -5.46
N GLU A 356 13.70 -5.83 -5.81
CA GLU A 356 13.61 -4.90 -6.96
C GLU A 356 13.26 -5.63 -8.26
N ALA A 357 13.90 -6.77 -8.55
CA ALA A 357 13.54 -7.58 -9.72
C ALA A 357 12.09 -8.12 -9.63
N MET A 358 11.61 -8.47 -8.43
CA MET A 358 10.24 -8.94 -8.19
C MET A 358 9.23 -7.79 -8.33
N THR A 359 9.60 -6.57 -8.00
CA THR A 359 8.71 -5.40 -8.11
C THR A 359 8.38 -5.05 -9.56
N ALA A 360 9.16 -5.48 -10.52
CA ALA A 360 8.81 -5.36 -11.94
C ALA A 360 7.50 -6.10 -12.30
N VAL A 361 7.14 -7.13 -11.56
CA VAL A 361 6.00 -8.03 -11.84
C VAL A 361 4.98 -8.13 -10.71
N CYS A 362 5.24 -7.58 -9.51
CA CYS A 362 4.28 -7.52 -8.41
C CYS A 362 3.24 -6.41 -8.62
N SER A 363 2.32 -6.24 -7.70
CA SER A 363 1.29 -5.20 -7.79
C SER A 363 1.70 -3.85 -7.21
N VAL A 364 2.67 -3.79 -6.29
CA VAL A 364 3.00 -2.56 -5.57
C VAL A 364 4.45 -2.11 -5.78
N GLY A 365 5.41 -2.72 -5.10
CA GLY A 365 6.81 -2.26 -5.08
C GLY A 365 7.55 -2.80 -3.87
N LEU A 366 8.60 -2.10 -3.45
CA LEU A 366 9.33 -2.38 -2.21
C LEU A 366 8.49 -1.95 -1.01
N ASP A 367 8.07 -2.90 -0.19
CA ASP A 367 7.15 -2.63 0.89
C ASP A 367 7.62 -3.21 2.22
N MET A 368 7.52 -2.39 3.29
CA MET A 368 7.86 -2.76 4.67
C MET A 368 9.24 -3.42 4.80
N ILE A 369 10.25 -2.79 4.19
CA ILE A 369 11.63 -3.27 4.19
C ILE A 369 12.43 -2.53 5.25
N VAL A 370 12.96 -3.27 6.21
CA VAL A 370 13.82 -2.72 7.27
C VAL A 370 15.26 -2.66 6.76
N ILE A 371 15.88 -1.48 6.85
CA ILE A 371 17.26 -1.22 6.42
C ILE A 371 18.10 -0.69 7.59
N PRO A 372 19.45 -0.76 7.52
CA PRO A 372 20.31 -0.25 8.59
C PRO A 372 20.00 1.21 8.93
N GLY A 373 20.00 1.51 10.22
CA GLY A 373 19.62 2.84 10.73
C GLY A 373 20.61 3.96 10.40
N ASP A 374 21.83 3.62 10.00
CA ASP A 374 22.90 4.52 9.57
C ASP A 374 22.94 4.71 8.04
N THR A 375 21.97 4.16 7.32
CA THR A 375 21.87 4.29 5.84
C THR A 375 21.82 5.76 5.44
N PRO A 376 22.73 6.23 4.55
CA PRO A 376 22.70 7.60 4.05
C PRO A 376 21.39 7.93 3.30
N ALA A 377 20.91 9.16 3.45
CA ALA A 377 19.71 9.62 2.75
C ALA A 377 19.81 9.47 1.22
N GLU A 378 21.00 9.62 0.66
CA GLU A 378 21.25 9.45 -0.78
C GLU A 378 21.06 8.00 -1.23
N THR A 379 21.35 7.02 -0.37
CA THR A 379 21.09 5.60 -0.65
C THR A 379 19.59 5.33 -0.65
N ILE A 380 18.85 5.86 0.32
CA ILE A 380 17.38 5.76 0.35
C ILE A 380 16.79 6.43 -0.91
N SER A 381 17.31 7.60 -1.29
CA SER A 381 16.88 8.31 -2.51
C SER A 381 17.15 7.50 -3.78
N ALA A 382 18.24 6.73 -3.82
CA ALA A 382 18.56 5.86 -4.95
C ALA A 382 17.60 4.68 -5.05
N ILE A 383 17.25 4.03 -3.93
CA ILE A 383 16.23 2.97 -3.88
C ILE A 383 14.88 3.51 -4.39
N ILE A 384 14.49 4.73 -3.97
CA ILE A 384 13.29 5.40 -4.48
C ILE A 384 13.37 5.63 -5.99
N ALA A 385 14.53 6.04 -6.51
CA ALA A 385 14.72 6.29 -7.93
C ALA A 385 14.69 4.99 -8.76
N ASP A 386 15.27 3.90 -8.27
CA ASP A 386 15.27 2.59 -8.93
C ASP A 386 13.84 2.04 -9.02
N GLU A 387 13.08 2.07 -7.95
CA GLU A 387 11.66 1.67 -7.96
C GLU A 387 10.81 2.56 -8.85
N ALA A 388 11.04 3.88 -8.82
CA ALA A 388 10.34 4.79 -9.72
C ALA A 388 10.68 4.50 -11.19
N ALA A 389 11.91 4.10 -11.51
CA ALA A 389 12.32 3.70 -12.86
C ALA A 389 11.61 2.41 -13.32
N ILE A 390 11.51 1.41 -12.43
CA ILE A 390 10.76 0.17 -12.69
C ILE A 390 9.29 0.51 -12.99
N GLY A 391 8.65 1.32 -12.15
CA GLY A 391 7.26 1.74 -12.34
C GLY A 391 7.05 2.53 -13.63
N MET A 392 7.93 3.49 -13.89
CA MET A 392 7.87 4.36 -15.06
C MET A 392 7.98 3.57 -16.37
N VAL A 393 8.96 2.66 -16.48
CA VAL A 393 9.22 1.89 -17.71
C VAL A 393 8.11 0.86 -17.94
N ASN A 394 7.64 0.20 -16.89
CA ASN A 394 6.60 -0.84 -16.99
C ASN A 394 5.17 -0.29 -17.00
N SER A 395 4.97 1.02 -16.92
CA SER A 395 3.64 1.66 -16.85
C SER A 395 2.79 1.07 -15.72
N LYS A 396 3.39 0.82 -14.56
CA LYS A 396 2.74 0.29 -13.36
C LYS A 396 2.99 1.20 -12.16
N THR A 397 2.14 1.11 -11.15
CA THR A 397 2.41 1.72 -9.85
C THR A 397 3.57 0.99 -9.17
N THR A 398 4.53 1.76 -8.67
CA THR A 398 5.51 1.28 -7.69
C THR A 398 5.48 2.16 -6.46
N ALA A 399 5.72 1.54 -5.31
CA ALA A 399 5.79 2.19 -4.02
C ALA A 399 7.09 1.82 -3.32
N VAL A 400 7.60 2.72 -2.50
CA VAL A 400 8.74 2.48 -1.62
C VAL A 400 8.32 2.81 -0.20
N ARG A 401 8.34 1.80 0.66
CA ARG A 401 8.16 1.90 2.10
C ARG A 401 9.32 1.18 2.78
N VAL A 402 10.43 1.91 2.93
CA VAL A 402 11.65 1.44 3.59
C VAL A 402 11.79 2.11 4.96
N ILE A 403 12.23 1.35 5.95
CA ILE A 403 12.29 1.79 7.34
C ILE A 403 13.74 1.72 7.83
N PRO A 404 14.45 2.87 7.90
CA PRO A 404 15.74 2.94 8.56
C PRO A 404 15.58 2.62 10.06
N ALA A 405 16.13 1.49 10.50
CA ALA A 405 16.03 1.02 11.88
C ALA A 405 17.08 1.71 12.77
N ILE A 406 16.77 2.90 13.24
CA ILE A 406 17.73 3.77 13.95
C ILE A 406 18.30 3.08 15.19
N GLY A 407 19.62 2.85 15.16
CA GLY A 407 20.36 2.17 16.21
C GLY A 407 20.49 0.66 16.04
N LEU A 408 19.91 0.09 14.97
CA LEU A 408 20.04 -1.32 14.62
C LEU A 408 20.91 -1.51 13.38
N SER A 409 21.58 -2.64 13.31
CA SER A 409 22.50 -3.05 12.25
C SER A 409 21.98 -4.27 11.51
N GLU A 410 22.64 -4.63 10.40
CA GLU A 410 22.33 -5.81 9.57
C GLU A 410 22.15 -7.07 10.44
N GLY A 411 21.04 -7.79 10.22
CA GLY A 411 20.70 -9.04 10.90
C GLY A 411 19.94 -8.86 12.22
N GLU A 412 19.87 -7.66 12.80
CA GLU A 412 18.98 -7.36 13.93
C GLU A 412 17.53 -7.24 13.46
N GLU A 413 16.58 -7.16 14.39
CA GLU A 413 15.16 -7.12 14.04
C GLU A 413 14.47 -5.88 14.58
N LEU A 414 13.57 -5.33 13.77
CA LEU A 414 12.65 -4.27 14.17
C LEU A 414 11.24 -4.82 14.25
N ASN A 415 10.54 -4.60 15.36
CA ASN A 415 9.20 -5.12 15.60
C ASN A 415 8.19 -3.98 15.69
N PHE A 416 7.29 -3.90 14.72
CA PHE A 416 6.21 -2.90 14.65
C PHE A 416 4.97 -3.35 15.43
N GLY A 417 4.79 -4.65 15.61
CA GLY A 417 3.59 -5.25 16.18
C GLY A 417 2.38 -5.29 15.24
N GLY A 418 1.35 -6.00 15.67
CA GLY A 418 0.08 -6.09 14.94
C GLY A 418 0.25 -6.58 13.49
N LEU A 419 -0.48 -5.99 12.58
CA LEU A 419 -0.46 -6.34 11.15
C LEU A 419 0.84 -5.93 10.44
N LEU A 420 1.55 -4.92 10.94
CA LEU A 420 2.82 -4.48 10.35
C LEU A 420 3.98 -5.45 10.64
N GLY A 421 3.78 -6.36 11.61
CA GLY A 421 4.67 -7.46 11.91
C GLY A 421 6.05 -7.05 12.42
N TYR A 422 7.06 -7.73 11.93
CA TYR A 422 8.46 -7.50 12.29
C TYR A 422 9.37 -7.90 11.11
N GLY A 423 10.56 -7.31 11.04
CA GLY A 423 11.46 -7.61 9.92
C GLY A 423 12.93 -7.58 10.31
N PRO A 424 13.76 -8.42 9.67
CA PRO A 424 15.20 -8.32 9.80
C PRO A 424 15.72 -7.07 9.12
N VAL A 425 16.74 -6.45 9.68
CA VAL A 425 17.49 -5.38 9.02
C VAL A 425 18.26 -6.00 7.85
N MET A 426 17.79 -5.70 6.62
CA MET A 426 18.34 -6.28 5.39
C MET A 426 19.64 -5.58 4.98
N LYS A 427 20.54 -6.36 4.43
CA LYS A 427 21.83 -5.87 3.92
C LYS A 427 21.67 -4.92 2.76
N LEU A 428 22.40 -3.81 2.79
CA LEU A 428 22.56 -2.88 1.66
C LEU A 428 23.98 -2.95 1.07
N ARG A 429 24.13 -2.48 -0.17
CA ARG A 429 25.44 -2.31 -0.80
C ARG A 429 26.17 -1.12 -0.18
N ASP A 430 27.48 -1.24 -0.02
CA ASP A 430 28.36 -0.26 0.62
C ASP A 430 28.83 0.89 -0.31
N LYS A 431 28.51 0.82 -1.61
CA LYS A 431 28.90 1.85 -2.58
C LYS A 431 27.89 3.00 -2.64
N SER A 432 28.39 4.22 -2.57
CA SER A 432 27.58 5.41 -2.49
C SER A 432 27.02 5.85 -3.85
N PRO A 433 25.67 6.05 -3.97
CA PRO A 433 25.04 6.65 -5.15
C PRO A 433 24.99 8.19 -5.10
N ALA A 434 25.57 8.83 -4.08
CA ALA A 434 25.37 10.24 -3.78
C ALA A 434 25.64 11.15 -4.98
N LYS A 435 26.67 10.89 -5.79
CA LYS A 435 27.01 11.70 -6.96
C LYS A 435 25.88 11.72 -8.02
N MET A 436 25.17 10.58 -8.19
CA MET A 436 24.02 10.51 -9.09
C MET A 436 22.84 11.31 -8.53
N ILE A 437 22.52 11.10 -7.28
CA ILE A 437 21.37 11.76 -6.60
C ILE A 437 21.55 13.27 -6.55
N LEU A 438 22.75 13.74 -6.24
CA LEU A 438 23.07 15.17 -6.16
C LEU A 438 23.02 15.90 -7.52
N ARG A 439 22.93 15.19 -8.66
CA ARG A 439 22.69 15.83 -9.96
C ARG A 439 21.31 16.46 -10.04
N GLY A 440 20.33 15.93 -9.32
CA GLY A 440 18.96 16.43 -9.30
C GLY A 440 18.27 16.43 -10.66
N GLY A 441 17.31 17.31 -10.83
CA GLY A 441 16.57 17.49 -12.08
C GLY A 441 15.57 16.37 -12.36
N ARG A 442 15.56 15.85 -13.58
CA ARG A 442 14.57 14.86 -14.01
C ARG A 442 15.18 13.74 -14.82
N ILE A 443 14.78 12.50 -14.53
CA ILE A 443 14.91 11.40 -15.49
C ILE A 443 13.74 11.51 -16.46
N PRO A 444 13.98 11.68 -17.78
CA PRO A 444 12.92 11.88 -18.75
C PRO A 444 11.97 10.67 -18.84
N ALA A 445 10.74 10.95 -19.27
CA ALA A 445 9.78 9.88 -19.58
C ALA A 445 10.34 8.92 -20.64
N PRO A 446 10.06 7.61 -20.53
CA PRO A 446 10.58 6.63 -21.47
C PRO A 446 9.94 6.79 -22.84
N LEU A 447 10.63 6.30 -23.88
CA LEU A 447 10.09 6.29 -25.23
C LEU A 447 8.85 5.40 -25.31
N GLN A 448 7.70 5.99 -25.61
CA GLN A 448 6.41 5.27 -25.63
C GLN A 448 6.10 4.64 -27.00
N SER A 449 6.64 5.18 -28.09
CA SER A 449 6.36 4.74 -29.46
C SER A 449 7.07 3.47 -29.87
N LEU A 450 8.09 3.07 -29.14
CA LEU A 450 8.91 1.87 -29.43
C LEU A 450 8.93 0.98 -28.17
N LYS A 451 7.79 0.38 -27.86
CA LYS A 451 7.73 -0.71 -26.87
C LYS A 451 7.97 -2.02 -27.63
N ASN A 452 9.09 -2.63 -27.35
CA ASN A 452 9.40 -3.96 -27.87
C ASN A 452 8.64 -5.01 -27.09
#